data_25a047e82ae69a4946f219005ade6271
#
_entry.id   25a047e82ae69a4946f219005ade6271
#
_cell.length_a   1.000
_cell.length_b   1.000
_cell.length_c   1.000
_cell.angle_alpha   90.00
_cell.angle_beta   90.00
_cell.angle_gamma   90.00
#
_symmetry.space_group_name_H-M   'P 1'
#
loop_
_entity.id
_entity.type
_entity.pdbx_description
1 polymer ?
#
loop_
_entity_poly.entity_id
_entity_poly.type
_entity_poly.pdbx_seq_one_letter_code
_entity_poly.pdbx_strand_id
1 'polypeptide(L)'
;EDLCKTLENGYDFLILCNPNNPTSSAIMQEDLRKLIAFCSGKNIFVMIDETYVEFAPDINAVTAVPLTREFTNLMVLRGVSKFYAAPGMRLGYGITGNREFLAKMKEKQTPWSLNSLGAFAGKKMLLDHDYFRRTRELILGERDRMETELKKLPIFKVYPAYANFILLKIQKEGLTSADVFEACIKKGLMIRDCSSFQCLDGEFVRFCIMMPEDNTRLLDVLKQL
;
A
#
# COMPACT_ATOMS: atom_id res chain seq x y z
N GLU A 1 7.87 18.71 0.31
CA GLU A 1 8.55 19.83 -0.36
C GLU A 1 9.24 19.40 -1.67
N ASP A 2 10.04 18.34 -1.68
CA ASP A 2 10.78 17.88 -2.87
C ASP A 2 9.88 17.43 -4.01
N LEU A 3 8.76 16.75 -3.70
CA LEU A 3 7.78 16.34 -4.71
C LEU A 3 7.15 17.56 -5.39
N CYS A 4 6.78 18.61 -4.63
CA CYS A 4 6.23 19.83 -5.23
C CYS A 4 7.23 20.52 -6.15
N LYS A 5 8.52 20.59 -5.76
CA LYS A 5 9.60 21.13 -6.65
C LYS A 5 9.72 20.33 -7.94
N THR A 6 9.66 18.99 -7.84
CA THR A 6 9.69 18.13 -9.02
C THR A 6 8.50 18.42 -9.94
N LEU A 7 7.31 18.62 -9.38
CA LEU A 7 6.07 18.89 -10.14
C LEU A 7 6.06 20.28 -10.82
N GLU A 8 6.95 21.20 -10.45
CA GLU A 8 7.13 22.47 -11.15
C GLU A 8 7.71 22.32 -12.57
N ASN A 9 8.29 21.17 -12.90
CA ASN A 9 8.87 20.90 -14.21
C ASN A 9 7.85 20.57 -15.33
N GLY A 10 6.56 20.80 -15.12
CA GLY A 10 5.55 20.71 -16.17
C GLY A 10 4.98 19.30 -16.36
N TYR A 11 4.42 18.72 -15.30
CA TYR A 11 3.68 17.46 -15.35
C TYR A 11 2.18 17.71 -15.44
N ASP A 12 1.47 16.85 -16.18
CA ASP A 12 0.01 16.88 -16.28
C ASP A 12 -0.67 15.94 -15.31
N PHE A 13 0.08 14.93 -14.80
CA PHE A 13 -0.48 13.83 -14.03
C PHE A 13 0.46 13.36 -12.92
N LEU A 14 -0.08 13.15 -11.73
CA LEU A 14 0.62 12.58 -10.59
C LEU A 14 -0.07 11.29 -10.15
N ILE A 15 0.66 10.19 -10.07
CA ILE A 15 0.20 8.93 -9.49
C ILE A 15 0.95 8.68 -8.18
N LEU A 16 0.18 8.45 -7.11
CA LEU A 16 0.71 8.11 -5.79
C LEU A 16 0.07 6.83 -5.27
N CYS A 17 0.87 5.97 -4.63
CA CYS A 17 0.36 4.88 -3.80
C CYS A 17 0.34 5.34 -2.33
N ASN A 18 -0.81 5.28 -1.67
CA ASN A 18 -0.95 5.68 -0.27
C ASN A 18 -1.89 4.74 0.50
N PRO A 19 -1.40 3.85 1.37
CA PRO A 19 0.01 3.57 1.71
C PRO A 19 0.87 3.10 0.55
N ASN A 20 2.16 3.47 0.60
CA ASN A 20 3.09 3.22 -0.49
C ASN A 20 3.63 1.78 -0.50
N ASN A 21 3.87 1.26 -1.68
CA ASN A 21 4.60 0.03 -1.94
C ASN A 21 5.88 0.38 -2.73
N PRO A 22 7.09 0.12 -2.22
CA PRO A 22 7.43 -0.91 -1.22
C PRO A 22 7.61 -0.42 0.23
N THR A 23 7.52 0.87 0.51
CA THR A 23 7.94 1.45 1.80
C THR A 23 6.96 1.23 2.94
N SER A 24 5.72 0.86 2.67
CA SER A 24 4.61 0.81 3.64
C SER A 24 4.31 2.15 4.33
N SER A 25 4.97 3.23 3.94
CA SER A 25 4.72 4.57 4.48
C SER A 25 3.40 5.15 3.99
N ALA A 26 2.84 6.08 4.75
CA ALA A 26 1.65 6.82 4.35
C ALA A 26 1.88 8.34 4.46
N ILE A 27 1.25 9.07 3.56
CA ILE A 27 1.08 10.52 3.63
C ILE A 27 -0.24 10.78 4.35
N MET A 28 -0.22 11.63 5.36
CA MET A 28 -1.41 11.96 6.11
C MET A 28 -2.37 12.83 5.30
N GLN A 29 -3.67 12.75 5.57
CA GLN A 29 -4.72 13.43 4.80
C GLN A 29 -4.49 14.95 4.69
N GLU A 30 -3.98 15.59 5.75
CA GLU A 30 -3.68 17.03 5.73
C GLU A 30 -2.57 17.39 4.73
N ASP A 31 -1.54 16.56 4.63
CA ASP A 31 -0.46 16.79 3.68
C ASP A 31 -0.87 16.40 2.25
N LEU A 32 -1.73 15.37 2.10
CA LEU A 32 -2.38 15.10 0.82
C LEU A 32 -3.22 16.27 0.35
N ARG A 33 -3.98 16.92 1.24
CA ARG A 33 -4.77 18.12 0.92
C ARG A 33 -3.89 19.24 0.37
N LYS A 34 -2.75 19.53 1.01
CA LYS A 34 -1.80 20.55 0.56
C LYS A 34 -1.22 20.22 -0.82
N LEU A 35 -0.83 18.95 -1.01
CA LEU A 35 -0.29 18.46 -2.27
C LEU A 35 -1.31 18.56 -3.41
N ILE A 36 -2.55 18.11 -3.17
CA ILE A 36 -3.62 18.15 -4.18
C ILE A 36 -3.99 19.59 -4.54
N ALA A 37 -4.04 20.49 -3.55
CA ALA A 37 -4.26 21.92 -3.77
C ALA A 37 -3.14 22.54 -4.63
N PHE A 38 -1.88 22.22 -4.35
CA PHE A 38 -0.74 22.63 -5.18
C PHE A 38 -0.90 22.12 -6.62
N CYS A 39 -1.21 20.84 -6.80
CA CYS A 39 -1.45 20.23 -8.11
C CYS A 39 -2.61 20.89 -8.85
N SER A 40 -3.69 21.25 -8.13
CA SER A 40 -4.84 21.97 -8.70
C SER A 40 -4.45 23.33 -9.28
N GLY A 41 -3.60 24.09 -8.55
CA GLY A 41 -3.06 25.37 -9.02
C GLY A 41 -2.13 25.27 -10.24
N LYS A 42 -1.63 24.08 -10.55
CA LYS A 42 -0.76 23.78 -11.70
C LYS A 42 -1.48 23.00 -12.80
N ASN A 43 -2.78 22.77 -12.71
CA ASN A 43 -3.58 21.93 -13.61
C ASN A 43 -3.10 20.46 -13.69
N ILE A 44 -2.48 19.93 -12.61
CA ILE A 44 -2.03 18.54 -12.52
C ILE A 44 -3.18 17.70 -11.97
N PHE A 45 -3.53 16.62 -12.68
CA PHE A 45 -4.51 15.65 -12.18
C PHE A 45 -3.80 14.64 -11.26
N VAL A 46 -4.42 14.34 -10.11
CA VAL A 46 -3.86 13.44 -9.10
C VAL A 46 -4.67 12.15 -9.04
N MET A 47 -3.99 11.02 -9.14
CA MET A 47 -4.54 9.68 -8.89
C MET A 47 -3.86 9.07 -7.67
N ILE A 48 -4.64 8.70 -6.66
CA ILE A 48 -4.13 8.05 -5.45
C ILE A 48 -4.62 6.61 -5.41
N ASP A 49 -3.67 5.67 -5.45
CA ASP A 49 -3.93 4.24 -5.26
C ASP A 49 -3.95 3.92 -3.76
N GLU A 50 -5.14 3.68 -3.24
CA GLU A 50 -5.40 3.31 -1.85
C GLU A 50 -5.61 1.79 -1.67
N THR A 51 -5.02 0.94 -2.51
CA THR A 51 -5.16 -0.53 -2.44
C THR A 51 -4.79 -1.11 -1.07
N TYR A 52 -4.02 -0.40 -0.25
CA TYR A 52 -3.59 -0.84 1.08
C TYR A 52 -4.19 -0.03 2.24
N VAL A 53 -5.09 0.91 1.97
CA VAL A 53 -5.55 1.86 2.99
C VAL A 53 -6.32 1.19 4.13
N GLU A 54 -7.02 0.09 3.88
CA GLU A 54 -7.75 -0.66 4.91
C GLU A 54 -6.83 -1.23 6.01
N PHE A 55 -5.53 -1.36 5.74
CA PHE A 55 -4.52 -1.81 6.70
C PHE A 55 -3.92 -0.66 7.54
N ALA A 56 -4.23 0.59 7.24
CA ALA A 56 -3.74 1.72 8.03
C ALA A 56 -4.33 1.68 9.46
N PRO A 57 -3.56 2.03 10.51
CA PRO A 57 -4.06 2.07 11.89
C PRO A 57 -5.29 2.96 12.02
N ASP A 58 -5.22 4.15 11.45
CA ASP A 58 -6.38 5.05 11.28
C ASP A 58 -6.58 5.33 9.78
N ILE A 59 -7.63 4.75 9.23
CA ILE A 59 -7.99 4.93 7.81
C ILE A 59 -8.35 6.40 7.53
N ASN A 60 -9.04 7.06 8.46
CA ASN A 60 -9.50 8.44 8.26
C ASN A 60 -8.35 9.44 8.22
N ALA A 61 -7.26 9.15 8.92
CA ALA A 61 -6.06 9.99 8.89
C ALA A 61 -5.26 9.87 7.59
N VAL A 62 -5.49 8.80 6.79
CA VAL A 62 -4.66 8.48 5.61
C VAL A 62 -5.44 8.63 4.30
N THR A 63 -6.75 8.30 4.28
CA THR A 63 -7.53 8.29 3.04
C THR A 63 -7.74 9.66 2.44
N ALA A 64 -7.60 9.75 1.12
CA ALA A 64 -7.95 10.93 0.33
C ALA A 64 -9.42 10.96 -0.13
N VAL A 65 -10.22 9.93 0.17
CA VAL A 65 -11.62 9.87 -0.29
C VAL A 65 -12.43 11.11 0.09
N PRO A 66 -12.39 11.66 1.33
CA PRO A 66 -13.12 12.89 1.63
C PRO A 66 -12.72 14.08 0.78
N LEU A 67 -11.46 14.15 0.35
CA LEU A 67 -10.90 15.23 -0.46
C LEU A 67 -11.46 15.25 -1.90
N THR A 68 -12.04 14.13 -2.38
CA THR A 68 -12.69 14.11 -3.70
C THR A 68 -13.93 15.02 -3.78
N ARG A 69 -14.48 15.46 -2.65
CA ARG A 69 -15.57 16.45 -2.59
C ARG A 69 -15.08 17.88 -2.72
N GLU A 70 -13.80 18.11 -2.44
CA GLU A 70 -13.18 19.44 -2.43
C GLU A 70 -12.41 19.71 -3.74
N PHE A 71 -11.81 18.66 -4.31
CA PHE A 71 -10.90 18.76 -5.44
C PHE A 71 -11.41 17.97 -6.66
N THR A 72 -11.63 18.68 -7.77
CA THR A 72 -12.03 18.06 -9.04
C THR A 72 -10.87 17.44 -9.83
N ASN A 73 -9.63 17.77 -9.47
CA ASN A 73 -8.41 17.18 -10.04
C ASN A 73 -7.96 15.91 -9.31
N LEU A 74 -8.83 15.25 -8.54
CA LEU A 74 -8.51 14.08 -7.75
C LEU A 74 -9.37 12.87 -8.13
N MET A 75 -8.70 11.71 -8.25
CA MET A 75 -9.32 10.38 -8.27
C MET A 75 -8.62 9.46 -7.28
N VAL A 76 -9.38 8.74 -6.47
CA VAL A 76 -8.90 7.70 -5.56
C VAL A 76 -9.27 6.34 -6.12
N LEU A 77 -8.30 5.41 -6.16
CA LEU A 77 -8.51 4.03 -6.59
C LEU A 77 -8.51 3.10 -5.38
N ARG A 78 -9.42 2.13 -5.37
CA ARG A 78 -9.48 1.03 -4.40
C ARG A 78 -9.80 -0.29 -5.07
N GLY A 79 -9.53 -1.39 -4.40
CA GLY A 79 -9.83 -2.70 -4.94
C GLY A 79 -9.87 -3.81 -3.89
N VAL A 80 -10.39 -4.97 -4.30
CA VAL A 80 -10.55 -6.13 -3.41
C VAL A 80 -9.33 -7.06 -3.40
N SER A 81 -8.30 -6.74 -4.15
CA SER A 81 -7.17 -7.65 -4.41
C SER A 81 -6.28 -7.91 -3.21
N LYS A 82 -6.17 -6.96 -2.27
CA LYS A 82 -5.27 -7.05 -1.10
C LYS A 82 -6.05 -7.33 0.18
N PHE A 83 -6.84 -6.36 0.64
CA PHE A 83 -7.54 -6.50 1.91
C PHE A 83 -8.51 -7.71 1.92
N TYR A 84 -9.23 -7.92 0.85
CA TYR A 84 -10.16 -9.05 0.71
C TYR A 84 -9.51 -10.32 0.14
N ALA A 85 -8.19 -10.35 0.00
CA ALA A 85 -7.42 -11.49 -0.52
C ALA A 85 -7.96 -12.07 -1.85
N ALA A 86 -8.57 -11.24 -2.69
CA ALA A 86 -9.27 -11.65 -3.90
C ALA A 86 -8.67 -11.07 -5.20
N PRO A 87 -7.34 -11.26 -5.46
CA PRO A 87 -6.69 -10.68 -6.64
C PRO A 87 -7.24 -11.24 -7.95
N GLY A 88 -7.68 -12.53 -7.95
CA GLY A 88 -8.26 -13.20 -9.12
C GLY A 88 -9.61 -12.66 -9.56
N MET A 89 -10.34 -11.95 -8.68
CA MET A 89 -11.64 -11.34 -9.01
C MET A 89 -11.54 -10.17 -9.99
N ARG A 90 -10.35 -9.57 -10.13
CA ARG A 90 -10.08 -8.42 -11.02
C ARG A 90 -11.08 -7.28 -10.83
N LEU A 91 -11.36 -6.95 -9.57
CA LEU A 91 -12.31 -5.91 -9.17
C LEU A 91 -11.60 -4.75 -8.48
N GLY A 92 -11.82 -3.55 -9.00
CA GLY A 92 -11.44 -2.29 -8.41
C GLY A 92 -12.49 -1.23 -8.74
N TYR A 93 -12.39 -0.09 -8.08
CA TYR A 93 -13.27 1.05 -8.31
C TYR A 93 -12.52 2.36 -8.07
N GLY A 94 -12.98 3.40 -8.79
CA GLY A 94 -12.48 4.76 -8.65
C GLY A 94 -13.52 5.66 -8.01
N ILE A 95 -13.06 6.61 -7.21
CA ILE A 95 -13.87 7.62 -6.52
C ILE A 95 -13.36 8.99 -6.94
N THR A 96 -14.23 9.83 -7.50
CA THR A 96 -13.92 11.20 -7.88
C THR A 96 -15.15 12.09 -7.75
N GLY A 97 -14.96 13.35 -7.40
CA GLY A 97 -15.99 14.38 -7.46
C GLY A 97 -16.13 15.05 -8.83
N ASN A 98 -15.22 14.76 -9.76
CA ASN A 98 -15.22 15.34 -11.11
C ASN A 98 -16.22 14.62 -12.02
N ARG A 99 -17.42 15.20 -12.17
CA ARG A 99 -18.51 14.61 -12.97
C ARG A 99 -18.18 14.57 -14.46
N GLU A 100 -17.48 15.57 -15.00
CA GLU A 100 -17.09 15.60 -16.41
C GLU A 100 -16.08 14.50 -16.72
N PHE A 101 -15.05 14.36 -15.88
CA PHE A 101 -14.07 13.28 -15.98
C PHE A 101 -14.75 11.91 -15.89
N LEU A 102 -15.68 11.73 -14.94
CA LEU A 102 -16.44 10.49 -14.80
C LEU A 102 -17.30 10.18 -16.04
N ALA A 103 -17.92 11.17 -16.65
CA ALA A 103 -18.68 11.00 -17.88
C ALA A 103 -17.78 10.53 -19.03
N LYS A 104 -16.64 11.19 -19.23
CA LYS A 104 -15.64 10.81 -20.25
C LYS A 104 -15.09 9.39 -20.02
N MET A 105 -14.84 9.02 -18.75
CA MET A 105 -14.42 7.66 -18.40
C MET A 105 -15.47 6.61 -18.80
N LYS A 106 -16.75 6.88 -18.53
CA LYS A 106 -17.87 5.99 -18.92
C LYS A 106 -17.98 5.83 -20.43
N GLU A 107 -17.82 6.90 -21.20
CA GLU A 107 -17.82 6.84 -22.67
C GLU A 107 -16.68 5.99 -23.24
N LYS A 108 -15.53 6.00 -22.59
CA LYS A 108 -14.34 5.24 -23.01
C LYS A 108 -14.27 3.82 -22.43
N GLN A 109 -15.17 3.50 -21.51
CA GLN A 109 -15.18 2.18 -20.88
C GLN A 109 -15.56 1.11 -21.92
N THR A 110 -14.72 0.07 -22.03
CA THR A 110 -15.04 -1.07 -22.90
C THR A 110 -16.24 -1.83 -22.35
N PRO A 111 -17.18 -2.26 -23.21
CA PRO A 111 -18.26 -3.17 -22.81
C PRO A 111 -17.69 -4.40 -22.10
N TRP A 112 -18.42 -4.90 -21.09
CA TRP A 112 -18.07 -6.10 -20.32
C TRP A 112 -16.73 -6.05 -19.57
N SER A 113 -16.19 -4.87 -19.31
CA SER A 113 -14.96 -4.69 -18.54
C SER A 113 -15.05 -5.24 -17.10
N LEU A 114 -16.26 -5.26 -16.53
CA LEU A 114 -16.54 -5.84 -15.21
C LEU A 114 -17.17 -7.23 -15.38
N ASN A 115 -16.51 -8.27 -14.88
CA ASN A 115 -17.05 -9.62 -14.90
C ASN A 115 -18.15 -9.80 -13.83
N SER A 116 -19.17 -10.61 -14.13
CA SER A 116 -20.36 -10.81 -13.27
C SER A 116 -20.01 -11.43 -11.91
N LEU A 117 -19.06 -12.36 -11.87
CA LEU A 117 -18.60 -12.98 -10.62
C LEU A 117 -17.90 -11.96 -9.73
N GLY A 118 -17.04 -11.10 -10.31
CA GLY A 118 -16.38 -10.02 -9.60
C GLY A 118 -17.38 -9.02 -9.03
N ALA A 119 -18.41 -8.64 -9.81
CA ALA A 119 -19.45 -7.73 -9.36
C ALA A 119 -20.27 -8.33 -8.20
N PHE A 120 -20.68 -9.59 -8.31
CA PHE A 120 -21.43 -10.28 -7.26
C PHE A 120 -20.60 -10.45 -5.98
N ALA A 121 -19.39 -10.99 -6.10
CA ALA A 121 -18.49 -11.23 -4.97
C ALA A 121 -18.11 -9.92 -4.29
N GLY A 122 -17.77 -8.88 -5.07
CA GLY A 122 -17.41 -7.56 -4.55
C GLY A 122 -18.51 -6.94 -3.69
N LYS A 123 -19.77 -7.05 -4.13
CA LYS A 123 -20.91 -6.59 -3.32
C LYS A 123 -20.99 -7.30 -1.97
N LYS A 124 -20.70 -8.61 -1.91
CA LYS A 124 -20.68 -9.37 -0.65
C LYS A 124 -19.47 -8.98 0.21
N MET A 125 -18.29 -8.93 -0.36
CA MET A 125 -17.04 -8.59 0.34
C MET A 125 -17.11 -7.19 0.98
N LEU A 126 -17.55 -6.18 0.23
CA LEU A 126 -17.61 -4.80 0.71
C LEU A 126 -18.66 -4.57 1.82
N LEU A 127 -19.62 -5.48 1.97
CA LEU A 127 -20.63 -5.44 3.02
C LEU A 127 -20.33 -6.37 4.20
N ASP A 128 -19.23 -7.14 4.15
CA ASP A 128 -18.84 -8.06 5.23
C ASP A 128 -18.03 -7.30 6.30
N HIS A 129 -18.76 -6.64 7.20
CA HIS A 129 -18.16 -5.87 8.29
C HIS A 129 -17.43 -6.76 9.30
N ASP A 130 -17.84 -8.03 9.45
CA ASP A 130 -17.19 -8.96 10.37
C ASP A 130 -15.82 -9.40 9.83
N TYR A 131 -15.73 -9.72 8.53
CA TYR A 131 -14.46 -9.95 7.87
C TYR A 131 -13.53 -8.73 8.01
N PHE A 132 -14.06 -7.53 7.75
CA PHE A 132 -13.30 -6.28 7.85
C PHE A 132 -12.69 -6.11 9.25
N ARG A 133 -13.51 -6.26 10.30
CA ARG A 133 -13.06 -6.13 11.69
C ARG A 133 -12.01 -7.17 12.05
N ARG A 134 -12.29 -8.48 11.83
CA ARG A 134 -11.36 -9.58 12.16
C ARG A 134 -10.04 -9.49 11.43
N THR A 135 -10.07 -9.15 10.14
CA THR A 135 -8.85 -8.99 9.34
C THR A 135 -7.99 -7.85 9.86
N ARG A 136 -8.60 -6.71 10.21
CA ARG A 136 -7.85 -5.60 10.80
C ARG A 136 -7.26 -5.95 12.15
N GLU A 137 -8.04 -6.54 13.04
CA GLU A 137 -7.58 -6.98 14.36
C GLU A 137 -6.34 -7.90 14.25
N LEU A 138 -6.41 -8.89 13.37
CA LEU A 138 -5.29 -9.81 13.12
C LEU A 138 -4.06 -9.08 12.56
N ILE A 139 -4.24 -8.36 11.46
CA ILE A 139 -3.09 -7.76 10.74
C ILE A 139 -2.45 -6.64 11.55
N LEU A 140 -3.22 -5.79 12.22
CA LEU A 140 -2.66 -4.72 13.05
C LEU A 140 -1.93 -5.29 14.27
N GLY A 141 -2.54 -6.23 14.98
CA GLY A 141 -1.93 -6.87 16.15
C GLY A 141 -0.63 -7.61 15.80
N GLU A 142 -0.64 -8.39 14.74
CA GLU A 142 0.56 -9.10 14.28
C GLU A 142 1.63 -8.14 13.74
N ARG A 143 1.25 -7.08 13.05
CA ARG A 143 2.21 -6.07 12.59
C ARG A 143 2.92 -5.40 13.77
N ASP A 144 2.18 -4.97 14.79
CA ASP A 144 2.74 -4.34 15.99
C ASP A 144 3.66 -5.31 16.74
N ARG A 145 3.27 -6.59 16.83
CA ARG A 145 4.11 -7.65 17.41
C ARG A 145 5.40 -7.83 16.60
N MET A 146 5.29 -7.95 15.29
CA MET A 146 6.45 -8.13 14.40
C MET A 146 7.39 -6.93 14.46
N GLU A 147 6.87 -5.70 14.39
CA GLU A 147 7.69 -4.49 14.51
C GLU A 147 8.43 -4.45 15.86
N THR A 148 7.76 -4.81 16.94
CA THR A 148 8.35 -4.84 18.29
C THR A 148 9.50 -5.86 18.38
N GLU A 149 9.32 -7.07 17.87
CA GLU A 149 10.36 -8.10 17.88
C GLU A 149 11.52 -7.76 16.95
N LEU A 150 11.25 -7.24 15.76
CA LEU A 150 12.28 -6.87 14.79
C LEU A 150 13.14 -5.71 15.26
N LYS A 151 12.57 -4.72 15.97
CA LYS A 151 13.33 -3.61 16.57
C LYS A 151 14.35 -4.06 17.62
N LYS A 152 14.24 -5.29 18.17
CA LYS A 152 15.24 -5.87 19.06
C LYS A 152 16.46 -6.43 18.30
N LEU A 153 16.38 -6.55 16.97
CA LEU A 153 17.44 -7.08 16.13
C LEU A 153 18.27 -5.92 15.53
N PRO A 154 19.49 -5.66 16.04
CA PRO A 154 20.27 -4.50 15.62
C PRO A 154 20.75 -4.57 14.15
N ILE A 155 20.68 -5.76 13.55
CA ILE A 155 21.02 -5.97 12.13
C ILE A 155 19.99 -5.38 11.16
N PHE A 156 18.82 -4.96 11.66
CA PHE A 156 17.76 -4.39 10.84
C PHE A 156 17.32 -3.02 11.32
N LYS A 157 17.11 -2.09 10.38
CA LYS A 157 16.31 -0.89 10.61
C LYS A 157 14.87 -1.18 10.16
N VAL A 158 13.93 -1.08 11.09
CA VAL A 158 12.50 -1.27 10.86
C VAL A 158 11.86 0.07 10.56
N TYR A 159 11.10 0.17 9.47
CA TYR A 159 10.33 1.37 9.14
C TYR A 159 8.88 1.22 9.61
N PRO A 160 8.22 2.32 10.03
CA PRO A 160 6.79 2.31 10.37
C PRO A 160 5.96 1.81 9.19
N ALA A 161 5.02 0.90 9.47
CA ALA A 161 4.21 0.27 8.42
C ALA A 161 2.73 0.66 8.51
N TYR A 162 2.16 1.08 7.37
CA TYR A 162 0.74 1.41 7.20
C TYR A 162 0.00 0.40 6.31
N ALA A 163 0.72 -0.48 5.61
CA ALA A 163 0.17 -1.56 4.80
C ALA A 163 0.23 -2.90 5.56
N ASN A 164 -0.11 -4.00 4.88
CA ASN A 164 0.01 -5.35 5.43
C ASN A 164 1.40 -5.96 5.23
N PHE A 165 2.44 -5.15 5.17
CA PHE A 165 3.82 -5.59 5.02
C PHE A 165 4.78 -4.63 5.72
N ILE A 166 5.94 -5.14 6.09
CA ILE A 166 7.03 -4.40 6.73
C ILE A 166 8.22 -4.33 5.77
N LEU A 167 8.83 -3.14 5.66
CA LEU A 167 10.11 -2.93 5.00
C LEU A 167 11.23 -2.91 6.04
N LEU A 168 12.28 -3.69 5.80
CA LEU A 168 13.51 -3.70 6.59
C LEU A 168 14.69 -3.24 5.75
N LYS A 169 15.52 -2.37 6.31
CA LYS A 169 16.88 -2.13 5.80
C LYS A 169 17.87 -2.98 6.57
N ILE A 170 18.71 -3.70 5.87
CA ILE A 170 19.80 -4.49 6.46
C ILE A 170 20.93 -3.52 6.85
N GLN A 171 21.40 -3.59 8.08
CA GLN A 171 22.46 -2.74 8.63
C GLN A 171 23.75 -3.51 8.93
N LYS A 172 23.71 -4.86 8.88
CA LYS A 172 24.85 -5.72 9.11
C LYS A 172 25.73 -5.73 7.86
N GLU A 173 26.99 -5.31 8.01
CA GLU A 173 27.98 -5.33 6.93
C GLU A 173 28.20 -6.75 6.39
N GLY A 174 28.26 -6.88 5.08
CA GLY A 174 28.44 -8.15 4.39
C GLY A 174 27.19 -9.01 4.28
N LEU A 175 26.05 -8.62 4.87
CA LEU A 175 24.77 -9.30 4.71
C LEU A 175 23.92 -8.62 3.63
N THR A 176 23.62 -9.33 2.55
CA THR A 176 22.83 -8.79 1.44
C THR A 176 21.34 -9.15 1.54
N SER A 177 20.49 -8.44 0.79
CA SER A 177 19.06 -8.78 0.67
C SER A 177 18.85 -10.16 0.04
N ALA A 178 19.74 -10.58 -0.85
CA ALA A 178 19.75 -11.93 -1.43
C ALA A 178 20.05 -13.00 -0.39
N ASP A 179 21.00 -12.77 0.53
CA ASP A 179 21.32 -13.71 1.60
C ASP A 179 20.12 -13.92 2.55
N VAL A 180 19.46 -12.83 2.92
CA VAL A 180 18.24 -12.88 3.76
C VAL A 180 17.11 -13.61 3.03
N PHE A 181 16.93 -13.35 1.73
CA PHE A 181 15.96 -14.07 0.90
C PHE A 181 16.28 -15.58 0.87
N GLU A 182 17.53 -15.95 0.61
CA GLU A 182 17.98 -17.35 0.58
C GLU A 182 17.78 -18.06 1.92
N ALA A 183 18.07 -17.40 3.05
CA ALA A 183 17.84 -17.96 4.36
C ALA A 183 16.34 -18.24 4.60
N CYS A 184 15.46 -17.34 4.19
CA CYS A 184 14.02 -17.49 4.31
C CYS A 184 13.46 -18.57 3.37
N ILE A 185 13.87 -18.58 2.10
CA ILE A 185 13.32 -19.53 1.11
C ILE A 185 13.71 -20.97 1.44
N LYS A 186 14.91 -21.22 1.98
CA LYS A 186 15.34 -22.53 2.48
C LYS A 186 14.47 -23.10 3.61
N LYS A 187 13.71 -22.21 4.29
CA LYS A 187 12.74 -22.57 5.33
C LYS A 187 11.29 -22.53 4.82
N GLY A 188 11.11 -22.42 3.50
CA GLY A 188 9.78 -22.35 2.84
C GLY A 188 9.06 -21.02 3.04
N LEU A 189 9.80 -19.95 3.37
CA LEU A 189 9.26 -18.61 3.57
C LEU A 189 9.69 -17.70 2.41
N MET A 190 8.73 -17.28 1.58
CA MET A 190 9.00 -16.37 0.48
C MET A 190 8.82 -14.92 0.93
N ILE A 191 9.92 -14.19 1.00
CA ILE A 191 9.94 -12.74 1.21
C ILE A 191 10.27 -12.01 -0.10
N ARG A 192 10.25 -10.69 -0.10
CA ARG A 192 10.66 -9.89 -1.25
C ARG A 192 12.06 -9.33 -1.02
N ASP A 193 13.01 -9.73 -1.85
CA ASP A 193 14.24 -8.98 -2.10
C ASP A 193 13.89 -7.68 -2.84
N CYS A 194 14.30 -6.55 -2.27
CA CYS A 194 13.95 -5.22 -2.79
C CYS A 194 15.03 -4.59 -3.67
N SER A 195 16.08 -5.31 -4.04
CA SER A 195 17.19 -4.82 -4.90
C SER A 195 16.74 -4.26 -6.25
N SER A 196 15.58 -4.71 -6.75
CA SER A 196 15.00 -4.21 -8.01
C SER A 196 14.26 -2.87 -7.91
N PHE A 197 14.09 -2.30 -6.71
CA PHE A 197 13.44 -1.00 -6.54
C PHE A 197 14.47 0.14 -6.64
N GLN A 198 14.40 0.92 -7.71
CA GLN A 198 15.38 1.96 -8.05
C GLN A 198 15.55 3.08 -7.00
N CYS A 199 14.55 3.28 -6.12
CA CYS A 199 14.57 4.36 -5.12
C CYS A 199 14.95 3.88 -3.71
N LEU A 200 15.47 2.66 -3.56
CA LEU A 200 15.94 2.11 -2.29
C LEU A 200 17.46 1.93 -2.36
N ASP A 201 18.20 2.92 -1.80
CA ASP A 201 19.65 2.86 -1.75
C ASP A 201 20.13 1.99 -0.58
N GLY A 202 20.64 0.79 -0.89
CA GLY A 202 21.15 -0.20 0.06
C GLY A 202 20.39 -1.51 0.02
N GLU A 203 20.61 -2.34 1.03
CA GLU A 203 20.07 -3.68 1.14
C GLU A 203 18.71 -3.66 1.87
N PHE A 204 17.64 -4.03 1.17
CA PHE A 204 16.28 -4.02 1.73
C PHE A 204 15.55 -5.31 1.42
N VAL A 205 14.76 -5.75 2.40
CA VAL A 205 13.78 -6.84 2.22
C VAL A 205 12.41 -6.40 2.69
N ARG A 206 11.36 -6.96 2.10
CA ARG A 206 9.97 -6.72 2.47
C ARG A 206 9.23 -8.04 2.60
N PHE A 207 8.40 -8.17 3.62
CA PHE A 207 7.53 -9.33 3.80
C PHE A 207 6.13 -8.91 4.23
N CYS A 208 5.13 -9.71 3.87
CA CYS A 208 3.75 -9.51 4.29
C CYS A 208 3.54 -10.02 5.72
N ILE A 209 2.64 -9.39 6.45
CA ILE A 209 2.07 -9.93 7.68
C ILE A 209 1.18 -11.10 7.31
N MET A 210 1.43 -12.24 7.94
CA MET A 210 0.76 -13.53 7.74
C MET A 210 0.05 -13.98 9.03
N MET A 211 -0.29 -15.25 9.12
CA MET A 211 -0.79 -15.85 10.34
C MET A 211 0.31 -15.88 11.43
N PRO A 212 -0.06 -15.86 12.72
CA PRO A 212 0.91 -15.77 13.83
C PRO A 212 2.02 -16.82 13.78
N GLU A 213 1.70 -18.05 13.38
CA GLU A 213 2.65 -19.15 13.27
C GLU A 213 3.72 -18.87 12.22
N ASP A 214 3.31 -18.40 11.03
CA ASP A 214 4.24 -18.10 9.93
C ASP A 214 5.08 -16.86 10.22
N ASN A 215 4.51 -15.84 10.86
CA ASN A 215 5.24 -14.68 11.33
C ASN A 215 6.30 -15.06 12.37
N THR A 216 5.98 -15.99 13.29
CA THR A 216 6.94 -16.51 14.28
C THR A 216 8.07 -17.26 13.60
N ARG A 217 7.76 -18.14 12.64
CA ARG A 217 8.78 -18.85 11.85
C ARG A 217 9.72 -17.88 11.12
N LEU A 218 9.15 -16.78 10.56
CA LEU A 218 9.96 -15.76 9.91
C LEU A 218 10.89 -15.05 10.90
N LEU A 219 10.39 -14.66 12.08
CA LEU A 219 11.21 -14.07 13.14
C LEU A 219 12.35 -15.01 13.57
N ASP A 220 12.09 -16.30 13.69
CA ASP A 220 13.12 -17.27 14.10
C ASP A 220 14.23 -17.40 13.04
N VAL A 221 13.90 -17.28 11.75
CA VAL A 221 14.91 -17.23 10.69
C VAL A 221 15.73 -15.94 10.78
N LEU A 222 15.05 -14.78 10.91
CA LEU A 222 15.73 -13.48 10.96
C LEU A 222 16.62 -13.30 12.19
N LYS A 223 16.29 -13.95 13.33
CA LYS A 223 17.11 -13.96 14.55
C LYS A 223 18.41 -14.76 14.41
N GLN A 224 18.53 -15.63 13.39
CA GLN A 224 19.71 -16.47 13.15
C GLN A 224 20.72 -15.86 12.19
N LEU A 225 20.41 -14.71 11.60
CA LEU A 225 21.27 -13.97 10.68
C LEU A 225 22.29 -13.08 11.42
#